data_4155a7f7bfc1ccd8192eb2858e4d3c11
#
_entry.id   4155a7f7bfc1ccd8192eb2858e4d3c11
#
_cell.length_a   1.000
_cell.length_b   1.000
_cell.length_c   1.000
_cell.angle_alpha   90.00
_cell.angle_beta   90.00
_cell.angle_gamma   90.00
#
_symmetry.space_group_name_H-M   'P 1'
#
loop_
_entity.id
_entity.type
_entity.pdbx_description
1 polymer ?
#
loop_
_entity_poly.entity_id
_entity_poly.type
_entity_poly.pdbx_seq_one_letter_code
_entity_poly.pdbx_strand_id
1 'polypeptide(L)'
;MKSERGIGIIALIFCVLIIGAFLAFSAYLIRLDNLIRDKFEGNRWDIPAKVFARPLEVYANAPVAQDDFEQELKLLGYKGSDSYAKPGSYVAQANSFYVHTRGFDFGDSVDPEQVLQVSFANDVIADVKATKPTNTGIARLEPMLIGGIYP
;
A
#
# COMPACT_ATOMS: atom_id res chain seq x y z
N MET A 1 -37.34 23.50 65.76
CA MET A 1 -36.11 22.66 65.59
C MET A 1 -36.35 21.41 64.75
N LYS A 2 -37.00 21.55 63.54
CA LYS A 2 -37.20 20.39 62.60
C LYS A 2 -36.52 20.58 61.22
N SER A 3 -35.94 21.74 60.94
CA SER A 3 -35.37 22.07 59.65
C SER A 3 -33.93 21.59 59.46
N GLU A 4 -33.17 21.49 60.50
CA GLU A 4 -31.72 21.14 60.44
C GLU A 4 -31.43 19.72 60.04
N ARG A 5 -32.33 18.77 60.39
CA ARG A 5 -32.14 17.34 60.07
C ARG A 5 -32.39 17.02 58.60
N GLY A 6 -33.24 17.77 57.91
CA GLY A 6 -33.54 17.57 56.49
C GLY A 6 -32.37 18.00 55.58
N ILE A 7 -31.68 19.11 55.93
CA ILE A 7 -30.55 19.62 55.18
C ILE A 7 -29.36 18.66 55.27
N GLY A 8 -29.11 18.05 56.44
CA GLY A 8 -28.04 17.06 56.58
C GLY A 8 -28.23 15.80 55.75
N ILE A 9 -29.50 15.31 55.65
CA ILE A 9 -29.79 14.16 54.82
C ILE A 9 -29.67 14.44 53.35
N ILE A 10 -30.11 15.61 52.88
CA ILE A 10 -29.95 16.04 51.46
C ILE A 10 -28.46 16.19 51.13
N ALA A 11 -27.65 16.82 52.00
CA ALA A 11 -26.23 16.93 51.79
C ALA A 11 -25.53 15.57 51.73
N LEU A 12 -25.92 14.63 52.57
CA LEU A 12 -25.39 13.27 52.58
C LEU A 12 -25.71 12.53 51.28
N ILE A 13 -26.95 12.62 50.80
CA ILE A 13 -27.35 12.03 49.51
C ILE A 13 -26.53 12.64 48.37
N PHE A 14 -26.35 13.95 48.37
CA PHE A 14 -25.56 14.66 47.38
C PHE A 14 -24.12 14.23 47.37
N CYS A 15 -23.49 14.10 48.56
CA CYS A 15 -22.12 13.56 48.67
C CYS A 15 -22.02 12.12 48.13
N VAL A 16 -22.95 11.26 48.45
CA VAL A 16 -22.97 9.88 47.95
C VAL A 16 -23.07 9.85 46.41
N LEU A 17 -23.92 10.70 45.81
CA LEU A 17 -24.08 10.79 44.37
C LEU A 17 -22.78 11.31 43.72
N ILE A 18 -22.10 12.32 44.31
CA ILE A 18 -20.82 12.81 43.79
C ILE A 18 -19.75 11.73 43.83
N ILE A 19 -19.64 11.03 44.98
CA ILE A 19 -18.66 9.94 45.12
C ILE A 19 -18.96 8.82 44.10
N GLY A 20 -20.23 8.43 43.93
CA GLY A 20 -20.64 7.46 42.97
C GLY A 20 -20.30 7.87 41.51
N ALA A 21 -20.57 9.12 41.14
CA ALA A 21 -20.21 9.68 39.85
C ALA A 21 -18.70 9.70 39.62
N PHE A 22 -17.93 10.07 40.64
CA PHE A 22 -16.46 10.08 40.57
C PHE A 22 -15.89 8.67 40.37
N LEU A 23 -16.39 7.69 41.12
CA LEU A 23 -15.97 6.30 40.96
C LEU A 23 -16.31 5.74 39.56
N ALA A 24 -17.51 6.02 39.08
CA ALA A 24 -17.92 5.62 37.73
C ALA A 24 -17.03 6.26 36.64
N PHE A 25 -16.74 7.55 36.80
CA PHE A 25 -15.84 8.27 35.88
C PHE A 25 -14.43 7.71 35.91
N SER A 26 -13.90 7.43 37.10
CA SER A 26 -12.56 6.82 37.25
C SER A 26 -12.49 5.43 36.60
N ALA A 27 -13.49 4.60 36.80
CA ALA A 27 -13.59 3.29 36.16
C ALA A 27 -13.67 3.40 34.62
N TYR A 28 -14.38 4.40 34.13
CA TYR A 28 -14.46 4.68 32.69
C TYR A 28 -13.09 5.10 32.12
N LEU A 29 -12.34 5.96 32.82
CA LEU A 29 -11.00 6.37 32.39
C LEU A 29 -10.03 5.18 32.35
N ILE A 30 -10.05 4.32 33.36
CA ILE A 30 -9.21 3.10 33.38
C ILE A 30 -9.55 2.18 32.22
N ARG A 31 -10.83 2.02 31.92
CA ARG A 31 -11.26 1.20 30.79
C ARG A 31 -10.80 1.79 29.44
N LEU A 32 -10.85 3.11 29.32
CA LEU A 32 -10.41 3.82 28.12
C LEU A 32 -8.89 3.71 27.94
N ASP A 33 -8.12 3.85 29.03
CA ASP A 33 -6.66 3.70 29.02
C ASP A 33 -6.25 2.28 28.57
N ASN A 34 -6.88 1.26 29.11
CA ASN A 34 -6.63 -0.13 28.71
C ASN A 34 -6.98 -0.37 27.22
N LEU A 35 -8.10 0.17 26.74
CA LEU A 35 -8.49 0.03 25.32
C LEU A 35 -7.48 0.71 24.39
N ILE A 36 -6.94 1.85 24.80
CA ILE A 36 -5.93 2.59 24.05
C ILE A 36 -4.61 1.80 24.07
N ARG A 37 -4.19 1.32 25.24
CA ARG A 37 -2.96 0.52 25.35
C ARG A 37 -3.01 -0.73 24.52
N ASP A 38 -4.08 -1.51 24.59
CA ASP A 38 -4.25 -2.73 23.77
C ASP A 38 -4.16 -2.45 22.27
N LYS A 39 -4.71 -1.31 21.81
CA LYS A 39 -4.62 -0.93 20.40
C LYS A 39 -3.25 -0.39 19.98
N PHE A 40 -2.54 0.29 20.86
CA PHE A 40 -1.25 0.90 20.55
C PHE A 40 -0.05 0.00 20.86
N GLU A 41 -0.12 -0.86 21.85
CA GLU A 41 0.98 -1.76 22.21
C GLU A 41 0.95 -3.07 21.41
N GLY A 42 -0.25 -3.58 21.05
CA GLY A 42 -0.42 -4.78 20.23
C GLY A 42 -0.03 -4.63 18.76
N ASN A 43 -0.15 -3.43 18.20
CA ASN A 43 -0.01 -3.23 16.74
C ASN A 43 1.22 -2.37 16.34
N ARG A 44 2.14 -2.10 17.25
CA ARG A 44 3.28 -1.22 16.94
C ARG A 44 4.23 -1.76 15.90
N TRP A 45 4.22 -3.07 15.66
CA TRP A 45 5.22 -3.74 14.82
C TRP A 45 4.63 -4.64 13.74
N ASP A 46 3.30 -4.68 13.60
CA ASP A 46 2.63 -5.59 12.66
C ASP A 46 2.53 -5.05 11.22
N ILE A 47 3.06 -3.88 10.93
CA ILE A 47 3.11 -3.40 9.55
C ILE A 47 4.47 -3.77 8.98
N PRO A 48 4.57 -4.84 8.18
CA PRO A 48 5.82 -5.19 7.52
C PRO A 48 6.18 -4.06 6.56
N ALA A 49 7.30 -3.39 6.82
CA ALA A 49 7.84 -2.42 5.89
C ALA A 49 8.46 -3.18 4.71
N LYS A 50 7.91 -3.00 3.52
CA LYS A 50 8.47 -3.55 2.28
C LYS A 50 9.36 -2.51 1.61
N VAL A 51 10.56 -2.91 1.23
CA VAL A 51 11.51 -2.08 0.51
C VAL A 51 11.54 -2.54 -0.93
N PHE A 52 11.21 -1.64 -1.83
CA PHE A 52 11.21 -1.89 -3.26
C PHE A 52 12.37 -1.20 -3.96
N ALA A 53 12.85 -1.79 -5.05
CA ALA A 53 13.76 -1.14 -5.99
C ALA A 53 13.07 0.02 -6.72
N ARG A 54 13.85 0.82 -7.43
CA ARG A 54 13.29 1.81 -8.35
C ARG A 54 12.48 1.09 -9.45
N PRO A 55 11.24 1.51 -9.75
CA PRO A 55 10.48 0.96 -10.86
C PRO A 55 11.16 1.24 -12.20
N LEU A 56 11.08 0.32 -13.14
CA LEU A 56 11.54 0.54 -14.49
C LEU A 56 10.54 1.41 -15.24
N GLU A 57 10.98 2.57 -15.66
CA GLU A 57 10.20 3.47 -16.52
C GLU A 57 10.44 3.12 -17.98
N VAL A 58 9.37 2.85 -18.71
CA VAL A 58 9.37 2.45 -20.11
C VAL A 58 8.77 3.60 -20.92
N TYR A 59 9.59 4.24 -21.73
CA TYR A 59 9.19 5.37 -22.57
C TYR A 59 10.02 5.41 -23.88
N ALA A 60 9.49 6.09 -24.89
CA ALA A 60 10.16 6.22 -26.17
C ALA A 60 11.52 6.94 -26.01
N ASN A 61 12.55 6.43 -26.70
CA ASN A 61 13.96 6.85 -26.64
C ASN A 61 14.67 6.55 -25.30
N ALA A 62 14.10 5.69 -24.43
CA ALA A 62 14.85 5.22 -23.27
C ALA A 62 16.04 4.36 -23.72
N PRO A 63 17.25 4.58 -23.16
CA PRO A 63 18.47 3.86 -23.53
C PRO A 63 18.49 2.47 -22.85
N VAL A 64 17.60 1.60 -23.26
CA VAL A 64 17.46 0.23 -22.75
C VAL A 64 17.53 -0.70 -23.94
N ALA A 65 18.54 -1.58 -23.96
CA ALA A 65 18.66 -2.61 -24.98
C ALA A 65 17.60 -3.70 -24.81
N GLN A 66 17.30 -4.38 -25.89
CA GLN A 66 16.27 -5.44 -25.88
C GLN A 66 16.60 -6.56 -24.91
N ASP A 67 17.85 -6.97 -24.84
CA ASP A 67 18.30 -8.06 -23.96
C ASP A 67 18.24 -7.65 -22.47
N ASP A 68 18.61 -6.39 -22.17
CA ASP A 68 18.53 -5.84 -20.81
C ASP A 68 17.07 -5.74 -20.35
N PHE A 69 16.17 -5.35 -21.25
CA PHE A 69 14.74 -5.30 -20.96
C PHE A 69 14.17 -6.70 -20.66
N GLU A 70 14.59 -7.72 -21.42
CA GLU A 70 14.16 -9.09 -21.17
C GLU A 70 14.70 -9.62 -19.83
N GLN A 71 15.96 -9.28 -19.49
CA GLN A 71 16.53 -9.64 -18.19
C GLN A 71 15.75 -8.98 -17.05
N GLU A 72 15.39 -7.72 -17.19
CA GLU A 72 14.61 -7.00 -16.17
C GLU A 72 13.22 -7.64 -15.99
N LEU A 73 12.54 -8.01 -17.07
CA LEU A 73 11.28 -8.77 -16.99
C LEU A 73 11.45 -10.09 -16.23
N LYS A 74 12.54 -10.82 -16.48
CA LYS A 74 12.83 -12.07 -15.75
C LYS A 74 13.11 -11.83 -14.28
N LEU A 75 13.86 -10.78 -13.93
CA LEU A 75 14.13 -10.39 -12.54
C LEU A 75 12.84 -10.01 -11.80
N LEU A 76 11.91 -9.33 -12.46
CA LEU A 76 10.58 -9.03 -11.95
C LEU A 76 9.65 -10.25 -11.89
N GLY A 77 10.14 -11.43 -12.34
CA GLY A 77 9.38 -12.67 -12.32
C GLY A 77 8.29 -12.78 -13.38
N TYR A 78 8.43 -12.02 -14.47
CA TYR A 78 7.59 -12.24 -15.65
C TYR A 78 7.97 -13.53 -16.36
N LYS A 79 6.99 -14.20 -16.92
CA LYS A 79 7.18 -15.47 -17.63
C LYS A 79 7.04 -15.26 -19.13
N GLY A 80 8.08 -15.64 -19.87
CA GLY A 80 7.99 -15.75 -21.32
C GLY A 80 6.97 -16.83 -21.72
N SER A 81 6.08 -16.51 -22.64
CA SER A 81 4.99 -17.37 -23.06
C SER A 81 4.63 -17.08 -24.53
N ASP A 82 3.89 -17.97 -25.14
CA ASP A 82 3.30 -17.76 -26.48
C ASP A 82 2.06 -16.84 -26.43
N SER A 83 1.62 -16.46 -25.23
CA SER A 83 0.46 -15.59 -25.01
C SER A 83 0.67 -14.65 -23.83
N TYR A 84 0.28 -13.39 -24.01
CA TYR A 84 0.24 -12.35 -22.98
C TYR A 84 -1.14 -12.20 -22.31
N ALA A 85 -1.97 -13.27 -22.31
CA ALA A 85 -3.32 -13.22 -21.75
C ALA A 85 -3.37 -13.06 -20.23
N LYS A 86 -2.29 -13.42 -19.52
CA LYS A 86 -2.23 -13.38 -18.05
C LYS A 86 -1.30 -12.28 -17.56
N PRO A 87 -1.66 -11.56 -16.48
CA PRO A 87 -0.75 -10.64 -15.82
C PRO A 87 0.57 -11.31 -15.41
N GLY A 88 1.68 -10.62 -15.62
CA GLY A 88 3.01 -11.16 -15.35
C GLY A 88 3.52 -12.11 -16.42
N SER A 89 2.97 -12.07 -17.63
CA SER A 89 3.50 -12.76 -18.81
C SER A 89 3.98 -11.78 -19.88
N TYR A 90 4.90 -12.23 -20.72
CA TYR A 90 5.34 -11.49 -21.90
C TYR A 90 5.52 -12.42 -23.09
N VAL A 91 5.37 -11.85 -24.28
CA VAL A 91 5.70 -12.48 -25.55
C VAL A 91 6.77 -11.66 -26.23
N ALA A 92 7.92 -12.28 -26.53
CA ALA A 92 8.98 -11.66 -27.31
C ALA A 92 8.78 -11.95 -28.80
N GLN A 93 8.82 -10.90 -29.62
CA GLN A 93 8.83 -10.97 -31.07
C GLN A 93 10.06 -10.22 -31.57
N ALA A 94 10.54 -10.53 -32.75
CA ALA A 94 11.82 -10.02 -33.32
C ALA A 94 12.37 -8.73 -32.67
N ASN A 95 11.64 -7.62 -32.74
CA ASN A 95 12.06 -6.31 -32.23
C ASN A 95 10.99 -5.72 -31.29
N SER A 96 10.14 -6.50 -30.69
CA SER A 96 9.10 -5.99 -29.80
C SER A 96 8.71 -6.99 -28.72
N PHE A 97 8.25 -6.47 -27.58
CA PHE A 97 7.69 -7.23 -26.48
C PHE A 97 6.23 -6.83 -26.26
N TYR A 98 5.40 -7.80 -26.03
CA TYR A 98 4.05 -7.62 -25.49
C TYR A 98 4.08 -8.03 -24.04
N VAL A 99 3.94 -7.09 -23.12
CA VAL A 99 4.07 -7.32 -21.67
C VAL A 99 2.72 -7.05 -21.03
N HIS A 100 2.17 -8.04 -20.31
CA HIS A 100 0.97 -7.86 -19.52
C HIS A 100 1.36 -7.54 -18.07
N THR A 101 1.28 -6.27 -17.72
CA THR A 101 1.67 -5.77 -16.38
C THR A 101 0.69 -6.25 -15.32
N ARG A 102 1.15 -6.35 -14.07
CA ARG A 102 0.31 -6.80 -12.95
C ARG A 102 -0.45 -5.66 -12.27
N GLY A 103 -0.17 -4.42 -12.65
CA GLY A 103 -0.62 -3.27 -11.88
C GLY A 103 0.09 -3.14 -10.53
N PHE A 104 0.26 -1.93 -10.06
CA PHE A 104 0.96 -1.65 -8.80
C PHE A 104 0.47 -0.34 -8.17
N ASP A 105 0.35 -0.35 -6.84
CA ASP A 105 0.07 0.84 -6.05
C ASP A 105 1.40 1.42 -5.56
N PHE A 106 1.77 2.57 -6.10
CA PHE A 106 2.99 3.30 -5.73
C PHE A 106 2.80 4.19 -4.50
N GLY A 107 1.57 4.27 -3.96
CA GLY A 107 1.22 5.13 -2.84
C GLY A 107 0.84 6.56 -3.26
N ASP A 108 1.50 7.12 -4.26
CA ASP A 108 1.15 8.41 -4.90
C ASP A 108 0.20 8.24 -6.09
N SER A 109 0.26 7.07 -6.73
CA SER A 109 -0.54 6.72 -7.89
C SER A 109 -0.72 5.21 -8.00
N VAL A 110 -1.84 4.79 -8.58
CA VAL A 110 -2.12 3.39 -8.87
C VAL A 110 -2.03 3.18 -10.37
N ASP A 111 -1.06 2.37 -10.80
CA ASP A 111 -0.97 1.96 -12.20
C ASP A 111 -1.79 0.68 -12.40
N PRO A 112 -2.81 0.69 -13.26
CA PRO A 112 -3.65 -0.47 -13.48
C PRO A 112 -2.93 -1.55 -14.29
N GLU A 113 -3.45 -2.76 -14.23
CA GLU A 113 -3.10 -3.85 -15.13
C GLU A 113 -3.36 -3.45 -16.59
N GLN A 114 -2.36 -3.62 -17.46
CA GLN A 114 -2.45 -3.26 -18.86
C GLN A 114 -1.49 -4.08 -19.73
N VAL A 115 -1.76 -4.13 -21.02
CA VAL A 115 -0.83 -4.71 -21.99
C VAL A 115 -0.02 -3.59 -22.63
N LEU A 116 1.30 -3.69 -22.53
CA LEU A 116 2.25 -2.79 -23.17
C LEU A 116 2.86 -3.48 -24.38
N GLN A 117 2.89 -2.78 -25.49
CA GLN A 117 3.74 -3.14 -26.64
C GLN A 117 4.95 -2.22 -26.61
N VAL A 118 6.13 -2.80 -26.44
CA VAL A 118 7.41 -2.10 -26.40
C VAL A 118 8.21 -2.50 -27.63
N SER A 119 8.55 -1.57 -28.48
CA SER A 119 9.31 -1.80 -29.71
C SER A 119 10.74 -1.24 -29.58
N PHE A 120 11.70 -1.95 -30.13
CA PHE A 120 13.12 -1.63 -30.02
C PHE A 120 13.74 -1.32 -31.39
N ALA A 121 14.66 -0.38 -31.42
CA ALA A 121 15.52 -0.09 -32.55
C ALA A 121 16.87 0.47 -32.09
N ASN A 122 17.98 -0.06 -32.59
CA ASN A 122 19.33 0.42 -32.28
C ASN A 122 19.63 0.48 -30.76
N ASP A 123 19.28 -0.57 -30.04
CA ASP A 123 19.48 -0.71 -28.58
C ASP A 123 18.79 0.38 -27.72
N VAL A 124 17.72 0.95 -28.24
CA VAL A 124 16.84 1.86 -27.51
C VAL A 124 15.39 1.46 -27.69
N ILE A 125 14.55 1.87 -26.76
CA ILE A 125 13.11 1.73 -26.90
C ILE A 125 12.62 2.72 -27.95
N ALA A 126 12.17 2.24 -29.09
CA ALA A 126 11.69 3.07 -30.20
C ALA A 126 10.28 3.62 -29.93
N ASP A 127 9.38 2.78 -29.41
CA ASP A 127 7.99 3.15 -29.19
C ASP A 127 7.36 2.31 -28.06
N VAL A 128 6.42 2.91 -27.34
CA VAL A 128 5.65 2.25 -26.27
C VAL A 128 4.17 2.53 -26.47
N LYS A 129 3.38 1.48 -26.63
CA LYS A 129 1.93 1.55 -26.77
C LYS A 129 1.25 0.77 -25.67
N ALA A 130 0.30 1.40 -24.98
CA ALA A 130 -0.56 0.76 -24.01
C ALA A 130 -1.92 0.42 -24.62
N THR A 131 -2.49 -0.71 -24.24
CA THR A 131 -3.81 -1.15 -24.74
C THR A 131 -4.96 -0.31 -24.20
N LYS A 132 -4.77 0.36 -23.07
CA LYS A 132 -5.71 1.34 -22.50
C LYS A 132 -5.06 2.71 -22.52
N PRO A 133 -5.81 3.78 -22.78
CA PRO A 133 -5.24 5.11 -22.84
C PRO A 133 -4.72 5.52 -21.46
N THR A 134 -3.45 5.29 -21.24
CA THR A 134 -2.71 5.93 -20.15
C THR A 134 -2.10 7.18 -20.75
N ASN A 135 -2.52 8.33 -20.28
CA ASN A 135 -2.25 9.65 -20.85
C ASN A 135 -0.79 10.13 -20.76
N THR A 136 0.15 9.30 -20.46
CA THR A 136 1.49 9.78 -20.07
C THR A 136 2.60 9.30 -20.95
N GLY A 137 2.54 8.65 -22.00
CA GLY A 137 3.71 8.26 -22.82
C GLY A 137 4.86 7.54 -22.07
N ILE A 138 4.70 7.40 -20.74
CA ILE A 138 5.60 6.72 -19.82
C ILE A 138 4.79 5.63 -19.15
N ALA A 139 5.22 4.39 -19.28
CA ALA A 139 4.68 3.26 -18.52
C ALA A 139 5.69 2.86 -17.44
N ARG A 140 5.20 2.43 -16.29
CA ARG A 140 6.03 1.90 -15.21
C ARG A 140 5.74 0.42 -15.02
N LEU A 141 6.80 -0.36 -14.88
CA LEU A 141 6.68 -1.73 -14.40
C LEU A 141 6.74 -1.73 -12.87
N GLU A 142 6.09 -2.69 -12.25
CA GLU A 142 6.13 -2.84 -10.81
C GLU A 142 7.58 -3.01 -10.32
N PRO A 143 7.95 -2.37 -9.20
CA PRO A 143 9.31 -2.45 -8.68
C PRO A 143 9.59 -3.82 -8.06
N MET A 144 10.83 -4.29 -8.17
CA MET A 144 11.26 -5.50 -7.50
C MET A 144 11.28 -5.32 -5.99
N LEU A 145 10.74 -6.29 -5.24
CA LEU A 145 10.86 -6.33 -3.80
C LEU A 145 12.30 -6.71 -3.41
N ILE A 146 13.04 -5.79 -2.77
CA ILE A 146 14.42 -6.01 -2.34
C ILE A 146 14.45 -6.70 -0.97
N GLY A 147 13.53 -6.34 -0.09
CA GLY A 147 13.49 -6.87 1.26
C GLY A 147 12.27 -6.42 2.04
N GLY A 148 12.08 -6.99 3.21
CA GLY A 148 11.03 -6.62 4.15
C GLY A 148 11.57 -6.66 5.56
N ILE A 149 11.13 -5.73 6.39
CA ILE A 149 11.34 -5.77 7.83
C ILE A 149 10.09 -6.40 8.41
N TYR A 150 10.26 -7.58 8.96
CA TYR A 150 9.20 -8.30 9.66
C TYR A 150 9.47 -8.18 11.17
N PRO A 151 8.44 -7.96 11.97
CA PRO A 151 8.58 -7.93 13.43
C PRO A 151 8.97 -9.29 13.98
#